data_2346ea9ba124eeaefac40d2118d4936f
#
_entry.id   2346ea9ba124eeaefac40d2118d4936f
#
_cell.length_a   1.000
_cell.length_b   1.000
_cell.length_c   1.000
_cell.angle_alpha   90.00
_cell.angle_beta   90.00
_cell.angle_gamma   90.00
#
_symmetry.space_group_name_H-M   'P 1'
#
loop_
_entity.id
_entity.type
_entity.pdbx_description
1 polymer ?
#
loop_
_entity_poly.entity_id
_entity_poly.type
_entity_poly.pdbx_seq_one_letter_code
_entity_poly.pdbx_strand_id
1 'polypeptide(L)'
;MRRIPIYKFYKHKYGDELLVDIVDYDMMREPLERTPICSYTFYAITLVLEADETLAVNGQSRRLSRGDIVCAIPGEVWTFPNDIKMQALNLVFEKEFLLSFFSDPHFLERFHYLQADRSSPFLRPDKETFERILGLYRQMQTEITNYDVKDQHILRAT
;
A
#
# COMPACT_ATOMS: atom_id res chain seq x y z
N MET A 1 -5.50 -14.08 24.99
CA MET A 1 -5.78 -13.07 23.96
C MET A 1 -4.76 -13.22 22.82
N ARG A 2 -5.25 -13.38 21.59
CA ARG A 2 -4.35 -13.48 20.44
C ARG A 2 -3.77 -12.10 20.12
N ARG A 3 -2.45 -12.05 19.91
CA ARG A 3 -1.82 -10.83 19.41
C ARG A 3 -2.15 -10.65 17.94
N ILE A 4 -2.42 -9.39 17.54
CA ILE A 4 -2.58 -9.04 16.14
C ILE A 4 -1.20 -9.07 15.48
N PRO A 5 -0.98 -9.88 14.41
CA PRO A 5 0.30 -9.89 13.72
C PRO A 5 0.66 -8.53 13.15
N ILE A 6 1.93 -8.17 13.26
CA ILE A 6 2.47 -6.91 12.74
C ILE A 6 3.47 -7.25 11.65
N TYR A 7 3.18 -6.83 10.40
CA TYR A 7 4.09 -6.98 9.29
C TYR A 7 5.01 -5.78 9.19
N LYS A 8 6.31 -6.05 9.11
CA LYS A 8 7.34 -5.03 8.93
C LYS A 8 7.77 -4.96 7.48
N PHE A 9 8.18 -3.79 7.06
CA PHE A 9 8.73 -3.58 5.72
C PHE A 9 10.07 -4.32 5.59
N TYR A 10 10.22 -5.14 4.54
CA TYR A 10 11.47 -5.86 4.29
C TYR A 10 12.39 -5.04 3.40
N LYS A 11 13.23 -4.24 4.02
CA LYS A 11 14.11 -3.27 3.34
C LYS A 11 15.16 -3.90 2.42
N HIS A 12 15.53 -5.15 2.66
CA HIS A 12 16.61 -5.83 1.93
C HIS A 12 16.11 -6.86 0.92
N LYS A 13 14.85 -6.77 0.50
CA LYS A 13 14.21 -7.72 -0.40
C LYS A 13 14.99 -7.93 -1.71
N TYR A 14 15.63 -6.89 -2.22
CA TYR A 14 16.37 -6.92 -3.48
C TYR A 14 17.90 -6.82 -3.29
N GLY A 15 18.40 -7.18 -2.12
CA GLY A 15 19.83 -7.15 -1.80
C GLY A 15 20.36 -5.84 -1.26
N ASP A 16 19.69 -4.73 -1.55
CA ASP A 16 20.00 -3.40 -1.04
C ASP A 16 18.85 -2.86 -0.19
N GLU A 17 19.13 -1.84 0.62
CA GLU A 17 18.08 -1.19 1.41
C GLU A 17 17.11 -0.46 0.49
N LEU A 18 15.85 -0.90 0.49
CA LEU A 18 14.79 -0.32 -0.31
C LEU A 18 13.65 0.09 0.63
N LEU A 19 13.24 1.36 0.55
CA LEU A 19 12.21 1.94 1.42
C LEU A 19 10.83 2.02 0.75
N VAL A 20 10.70 1.44 -0.44
CA VAL A 20 9.47 1.41 -1.22
C VAL A 20 9.37 0.10 -1.98
N ASP A 21 8.17 -0.42 -2.17
CA ASP A 21 7.91 -1.61 -2.99
C ASP A 21 6.51 -1.56 -3.57
N ILE A 22 6.30 -2.28 -4.68
CA ILE A 22 4.98 -2.58 -5.23
C ILE A 22 4.76 -4.08 -5.07
N VAL A 23 3.78 -4.46 -4.28
CA VAL A 23 3.49 -5.86 -3.96
C VAL A 23 2.16 -6.25 -4.60
N ASP A 24 2.19 -7.33 -5.39
CA ASP A 24 0.98 -7.95 -5.90
C ASP A 24 0.34 -8.80 -4.78
N TYR A 25 -0.98 -8.72 -4.64
CA TYR A 25 -1.68 -9.49 -3.60
C TYR A 25 -1.59 -11.00 -3.80
N ASP A 26 -1.27 -11.50 -5.00
CA ASP A 26 -0.97 -12.91 -5.20
C ASP A 26 0.21 -13.38 -4.32
N MET A 27 1.18 -12.50 -4.09
CA MET A 27 2.33 -12.78 -3.22
C MET A 27 1.97 -12.73 -1.73
N MET A 28 0.92 -12.00 -1.37
CA MET A 28 0.49 -11.80 0.01
C MET A 28 -0.65 -12.73 0.43
N ARG A 29 -1.29 -13.39 -0.52
CA ARG A 29 -2.54 -14.14 -0.28
C ARG A 29 -2.38 -15.20 0.80
N GLU A 30 -1.38 -16.06 0.69
CA GLU A 30 -1.15 -17.14 1.65
C GLU A 30 -0.89 -16.62 3.08
N PRO A 31 0.04 -15.68 3.31
CA PRO A 31 0.23 -15.11 4.64
C PRO A 31 -1.03 -14.45 5.20
N LEU A 32 -1.77 -13.71 4.39
CA LEU A 32 -2.97 -13.00 4.83
C LEU A 32 -4.12 -13.94 5.16
N GLU A 33 -4.24 -15.07 4.46
CA GLU A 33 -5.25 -16.07 4.78
C GLU A 33 -4.96 -16.78 6.11
N ARG A 34 -3.69 -16.91 6.49
CA ARG A 34 -3.29 -17.44 7.80
C ARG A 34 -3.52 -16.45 8.91
N THR A 35 -3.39 -15.14 8.62
CA THR A 35 -3.52 -14.07 9.60
C THR A 35 -4.42 -12.97 9.02
N PRO A 36 -5.76 -13.23 8.93
CA PRO A 36 -6.67 -12.31 8.27
C PRO A 36 -6.84 -10.96 9.00
N ILE A 37 -6.43 -10.90 10.26
CA ILE A 37 -6.39 -9.64 11.02
C ILE A 37 -4.92 -9.31 11.27
N CYS A 38 -4.46 -8.19 10.76
CA CYS A 38 -3.05 -7.80 10.87
C CYS A 38 -2.86 -6.28 10.90
N SER A 39 -1.64 -5.86 11.17
CA SER A 39 -1.23 -4.46 11.13
C SER A 39 0.10 -4.34 10.40
N TYR A 40 0.41 -3.15 9.91
CA TYR A 40 1.65 -2.87 9.20
C TYR A 40 2.43 -1.75 9.86
N THR A 41 3.75 -1.74 9.70
CA THR A 41 4.62 -0.66 10.18
C THR A 41 4.90 0.40 9.12
N PHE A 42 4.27 0.31 7.97
CA PHE A 42 4.51 1.16 6.80
C PHE A 42 3.20 1.72 6.24
N TYR A 43 3.30 2.70 5.37
CA TYR A 43 2.18 3.23 4.61
C TYR A 43 1.85 2.27 3.46
N ALA A 44 0.57 2.16 3.13
CA ALA A 44 0.10 1.33 2.02
C ALA A 44 -0.98 2.05 1.21
N ILE A 45 -0.82 2.04 -0.10
CA ILE A 45 -1.84 2.56 -1.02
C ILE A 45 -2.14 1.44 -2.02
N THR A 46 -3.30 0.84 -1.88
CA THR A 46 -3.71 -0.34 -2.65
C THR A 46 -4.64 0.06 -3.78
N LEU A 47 -4.26 -0.30 -5.02
CA LEU A 47 -5.13 -0.20 -6.19
C LEU A 47 -5.85 -1.52 -6.40
N VAL A 48 -7.17 -1.51 -6.37
CA VAL A 48 -7.98 -2.70 -6.59
C VAL A 48 -8.22 -2.90 -8.08
N LEU A 49 -7.70 -3.99 -8.63
CA LEU A 49 -7.84 -4.35 -10.05
C LEU A 49 -9.06 -5.21 -10.29
N GLU A 50 -9.35 -6.13 -9.38
CA GLU A 50 -10.51 -7.01 -9.43
C GLU A 50 -10.87 -7.43 -8.01
N ALA A 51 -12.10 -7.23 -7.61
CA ALA A 51 -12.58 -7.66 -6.31
C ALA A 51 -14.11 -7.71 -6.27
N ASP A 52 -14.62 -8.59 -5.42
CA ASP A 52 -16.02 -8.66 -5.03
C ASP A 52 -16.07 -9.19 -3.59
N GLU A 53 -15.34 -8.56 -2.70
CA GLU A 53 -15.22 -8.98 -1.31
C GLU A 53 -15.07 -7.76 -0.41
N THR A 54 -15.29 -7.96 0.89
CA THR A 54 -15.27 -6.88 1.87
C THR A 54 -13.93 -6.86 2.58
N LEU A 55 -13.33 -5.69 2.66
CA LEU A 55 -12.11 -5.41 3.42
C LEU A 55 -12.44 -4.38 4.49
N ALA A 56 -11.87 -4.53 5.67
CA ALA A 56 -11.97 -3.54 6.74
C ALA A 56 -10.60 -3.00 7.12
N VAL A 57 -10.55 -1.69 7.38
CA VAL A 57 -9.38 -1.00 7.90
C VAL A 57 -9.84 -0.20 9.12
N ASN A 58 -9.28 -0.51 10.29
CA ASN A 58 -9.65 0.08 11.57
C ASN A 58 -11.18 0.05 11.83
N GLY A 59 -11.83 -1.06 11.50
CA GLY A 59 -13.25 -1.24 11.70
C GLY A 59 -14.16 -0.60 10.66
N GLN A 60 -13.62 0.19 9.73
CA GLN A 60 -14.36 0.70 8.58
C GLN A 60 -14.30 -0.30 7.44
N SER A 61 -15.43 -0.78 6.98
CA SER A 61 -15.48 -1.82 5.95
C SER A 61 -16.12 -1.30 4.67
N ARG A 62 -15.70 -1.90 3.54
CA ARG A 62 -16.25 -1.61 2.23
C ARG A 62 -16.17 -2.86 1.36
N ARG A 63 -17.21 -3.09 0.57
CA ARG A 63 -17.16 -4.07 -0.49
C ARG A 63 -16.40 -3.48 -1.65
N LEU A 64 -15.29 -4.11 -2.02
CA LEU A 64 -14.36 -3.59 -3.01
C LEU A 64 -14.74 -4.03 -4.43
N SER A 65 -14.45 -3.18 -5.38
CA SER A 65 -14.52 -3.47 -6.81
C SER A 65 -13.40 -2.75 -7.55
N ARG A 66 -13.19 -3.12 -8.81
CA ARG A 66 -12.16 -2.44 -9.62
C ARG A 66 -12.36 -0.92 -9.60
N GLY A 67 -11.28 -0.20 -9.38
CA GLY A 67 -11.25 1.26 -9.31
C GLY A 67 -11.22 1.80 -7.89
N ASP A 68 -11.42 0.96 -6.89
CA ASP A 68 -11.26 1.38 -5.50
C ASP A 68 -9.77 1.51 -5.14
N ILE A 69 -9.49 2.47 -4.26
CA ILE A 69 -8.17 2.66 -3.67
C ILE A 69 -8.31 2.60 -2.16
N VAL A 70 -7.43 1.83 -1.52
CA VAL A 70 -7.40 1.71 -0.05
C VAL A 70 -6.10 2.32 0.44
N CYS A 71 -6.20 3.30 1.32
CA CYS A 71 -5.04 3.95 1.94
C CYS A 71 -4.96 3.57 3.41
N ALA A 72 -3.80 3.14 3.86
CA ALA A 72 -3.57 2.82 5.25
C ALA A 72 -2.27 3.43 5.76
N ILE A 73 -2.29 3.83 7.02
CA ILE A 73 -1.13 4.38 7.71
C ILE A 73 -0.59 3.35 8.71
N PRO A 74 0.66 3.49 9.16
CA PRO A 74 1.24 2.58 10.15
C PRO A 74 0.36 2.42 11.38
N GLY A 75 0.22 1.20 11.87
CA GLY A 75 -0.51 0.88 13.09
C GLY A 75 -1.99 0.58 12.91
N GLU A 76 -2.57 0.88 11.75
CA GLU A 76 -3.97 0.56 11.49
C GLU A 76 -4.19 -0.94 11.33
N VAL A 77 -5.34 -1.43 11.79
CA VAL A 77 -5.69 -2.85 11.76
C VAL A 77 -6.49 -3.15 10.50
N TRP A 78 -5.99 -4.09 9.70
CA TRP A 78 -6.66 -4.60 8.51
C TRP A 78 -7.36 -5.91 8.84
N THR A 79 -8.56 -6.08 8.31
CA THR A 79 -9.30 -7.35 8.40
C THR A 79 -9.63 -7.82 6.99
N PHE A 80 -9.06 -8.95 6.60
CA PHE A 80 -9.24 -9.58 5.29
C PHE A 80 -10.29 -10.68 5.36
N PRO A 81 -10.96 -11.00 4.22
CA PRO A 81 -11.82 -12.19 4.17
C PRO A 81 -10.97 -13.47 4.30
N ASN A 82 -11.61 -14.58 4.69
CA ASN A 82 -10.93 -15.86 4.88
C ASN A 82 -10.35 -16.43 3.58
N ASP A 83 -10.96 -16.12 2.46
CA ASP A 83 -10.52 -16.54 1.13
C ASP A 83 -10.36 -15.29 0.27
N ILE A 84 -9.12 -14.87 0.06
CA ILE A 84 -8.81 -13.64 -0.66
C ILE A 84 -8.73 -13.94 -2.15
N LYS A 85 -9.71 -13.46 -2.91
CA LYS A 85 -9.77 -13.60 -4.38
C LYS A 85 -9.38 -12.33 -5.10
N MET A 86 -9.25 -11.24 -4.38
CA MET A 86 -8.94 -9.93 -4.90
C MET A 86 -7.61 -9.93 -5.65
N GLN A 87 -7.57 -9.20 -6.76
CA GLN A 87 -6.34 -8.82 -7.44
C GLN A 87 -6.10 -7.33 -7.22
N ALA A 88 -4.94 -7.00 -6.72
CA ALA A 88 -4.60 -5.64 -6.36
C ALA A 88 -3.09 -5.43 -6.39
N LEU A 89 -2.68 -4.18 -6.63
CA LEU A 89 -1.30 -3.75 -6.49
C LEU A 89 -1.20 -2.84 -5.27
N ASN A 90 -0.28 -3.15 -4.39
CA ASN A 90 -0.10 -2.42 -3.15
C ASN A 90 1.23 -1.68 -3.16
N LEU A 91 1.18 -0.35 -3.20
CA LEU A 91 2.35 0.50 -2.99
C LEU A 91 2.58 0.58 -1.49
N VAL A 92 3.73 0.08 -1.04
CA VAL A 92 4.13 0.14 0.35
C VAL A 92 5.41 0.96 0.47
N PHE A 93 5.49 1.83 1.49
CA PHE A 93 6.67 2.66 1.68
C PHE A 93 6.85 3.05 3.13
N GLU A 94 8.10 3.23 3.51
CA GLU A 94 8.47 3.82 4.78
C GLU A 94 8.39 5.34 4.68
N LYS A 95 8.08 6.00 5.80
CA LYS A 95 8.04 7.46 5.86
C LYS A 95 9.34 8.09 5.36
N GLU A 96 10.47 7.48 5.67
CA GLU A 96 11.80 7.94 5.30
C GLU A 96 12.02 7.99 3.79
N PHE A 97 11.31 7.16 3.03
CA PHE A 97 11.41 7.18 1.56
C PHE A 97 11.08 8.55 0.98
N LEU A 98 10.00 9.17 1.45
CA LEU A 98 9.63 10.52 1.02
C LEU A 98 10.42 11.59 1.73
N LEU A 99 10.61 11.48 3.06
CA LEU A 99 11.27 12.52 3.83
C LEU A 99 12.76 12.64 3.52
N SER A 100 13.41 11.56 3.08
CA SER A 100 14.81 11.63 2.65
C SER A 100 15.00 12.37 1.32
N PHE A 101 13.95 12.49 0.52
CA PHE A 101 13.98 13.22 -0.76
C PHE A 101 13.47 14.66 -0.61
N PHE A 102 12.40 14.86 0.16
CA PHE A 102 11.81 16.18 0.38
C PHE A 102 12.35 16.76 1.70
N SER A 103 12.76 18.01 1.67
CA SER A 103 13.33 18.68 2.85
C SER A 103 12.28 19.07 3.90
N ASP A 104 11.00 19.05 3.55
CA ASP A 104 9.91 19.40 4.45
C ASP A 104 9.51 18.18 5.30
N PRO A 105 9.77 18.20 6.65
CA PRO A 105 9.42 17.07 7.52
C PRO A 105 7.91 16.86 7.65
N HIS A 106 7.09 17.83 7.26
CA HIS A 106 5.62 17.77 7.30
C HIS A 106 5.01 17.42 5.95
N PHE A 107 5.81 16.93 5.00
CA PHE A 107 5.35 16.65 3.64
C PHE A 107 4.13 15.72 3.61
N LEU A 108 4.16 14.63 4.41
CA LEU A 108 3.06 13.67 4.45
C LEU A 108 1.77 14.26 5.04
N GLU A 109 1.86 15.29 5.87
CA GLU A 109 0.70 15.92 6.48
C GLU A 109 -0.20 16.65 5.47
N ARG A 110 0.29 16.90 4.26
CA ARG A 110 -0.48 17.51 3.17
C ARG A 110 -1.43 16.54 2.49
N PHE A 111 -1.31 15.25 2.74
CA PHE A 111 -2.15 14.23 2.12
C PHE A 111 -3.21 13.76 3.12
N HIS A 112 -4.45 14.24 2.98
CA HIS A 112 -5.56 13.90 3.87
C HIS A 112 -5.80 12.40 3.98
N TYR A 113 -5.66 11.68 2.87
CA TYR A 113 -5.89 10.24 2.83
C TYR A 113 -4.82 9.41 3.55
N LEU A 114 -3.73 10.06 4.00
CA LEU A 114 -2.67 9.45 4.80
C LEU A 114 -2.65 9.98 6.25
N GLN A 115 -3.71 10.65 6.69
CA GLN A 115 -3.82 11.16 8.05
C GLN A 115 -4.77 10.30 8.88
N ALA A 116 -4.50 10.21 10.20
CA ALA A 116 -5.28 9.39 11.11
C ALA A 116 -6.73 9.92 11.28
N ASP A 117 -6.94 11.22 11.08
CA ASP A 117 -8.24 11.87 11.23
C ASP A 117 -9.08 11.90 9.94
N ARG A 118 -8.62 11.23 8.88
CA ARG A 118 -9.37 11.16 7.64
C ARG A 118 -10.72 10.47 7.82
N SER A 119 -11.72 10.85 7.03
CA SER A 119 -13.07 10.31 7.14
C SER A 119 -13.18 8.84 6.72
N SER A 120 -12.31 8.37 5.82
CA SER A 120 -12.33 6.99 5.32
C SER A 120 -10.96 6.60 4.75
N PRO A 121 -10.57 5.31 4.92
CA PRO A 121 -9.40 4.77 4.22
C PRO A 121 -9.67 4.45 2.74
N PHE A 122 -10.93 4.55 2.30
CA PHE A 122 -11.34 4.16 0.94
C PHE A 122 -11.55 5.38 0.07
N LEU A 123 -11.00 5.32 -1.15
CA LEU A 123 -11.15 6.35 -2.17
C LEU A 123 -11.67 5.70 -3.45
N ARG A 124 -12.43 6.47 -4.23
CA ARG A 124 -12.87 6.02 -5.55
C ARG A 124 -12.73 7.16 -6.55
N PRO A 125 -11.58 7.26 -7.23
CA PRO A 125 -11.38 8.24 -8.28
C PRO A 125 -12.21 7.88 -9.52
N ASP A 126 -12.32 8.81 -10.46
CA ASP A 126 -12.91 8.49 -11.75
C ASP A 126 -12.02 7.49 -12.51
N LYS A 127 -12.60 6.87 -13.53
CA LYS A 127 -11.93 5.81 -14.28
C LYS A 127 -10.62 6.29 -14.92
N GLU A 128 -10.62 7.48 -15.50
CA GLU A 128 -9.44 8.04 -16.15
C GLU A 128 -8.29 8.24 -15.16
N THR A 129 -8.60 8.83 -13.99
CA THR A 129 -7.62 9.03 -12.93
C THR A 129 -7.07 7.69 -12.42
N PHE A 130 -7.94 6.71 -12.19
CA PHE A 130 -7.52 5.38 -11.76
C PHE A 130 -6.57 4.72 -12.76
N GLU A 131 -6.91 4.75 -14.04
CA GLU A 131 -6.05 4.15 -15.08
C GLU A 131 -4.70 4.86 -15.18
N ARG A 132 -4.68 6.17 -14.97
CA ARG A 132 -3.42 6.94 -14.92
C ARG A 132 -2.55 6.52 -13.74
N ILE A 133 -3.14 6.37 -12.56
CA ILE A 133 -2.42 5.91 -11.36
C ILE A 133 -1.90 4.50 -11.57
N LEU A 134 -2.71 3.61 -12.15
CA LEU A 134 -2.30 2.25 -12.48
C LEU A 134 -1.07 2.24 -13.40
N GLY A 135 -1.04 3.11 -14.41
CA GLY A 135 0.12 3.27 -15.29
C GLY A 135 1.38 3.66 -14.51
N LEU A 136 1.26 4.56 -13.55
CA LEU A 136 2.37 4.95 -12.68
C LEU A 136 2.85 3.78 -11.81
N TYR A 137 1.94 2.97 -11.28
CA TYR A 137 2.31 1.78 -10.51
C TYR A 137 3.08 0.78 -11.38
N ARG A 138 2.64 0.55 -12.61
CA ARG A 138 3.34 -0.33 -13.55
C ARG A 138 4.75 0.17 -13.86
N GLN A 139 4.89 1.48 -14.03
CA GLN A 139 6.19 2.11 -14.24
C GLN A 139 7.09 1.92 -13.01
N MET A 140 6.57 2.13 -11.81
CA MET A 140 7.32 1.88 -10.57
C MET A 140 7.74 0.43 -10.43
N GLN A 141 6.89 -0.54 -10.80
CA GLN A 141 7.26 -1.96 -10.79
C GLN A 141 8.47 -2.23 -11.68
N THR A 142 8.50 -1.63 -12.86
CA THR A 142 9.62 -1.77 -13.79
C THR A 142 10.91 -1.22 -13.17
N GLU A 143 10.84 -0.03 -12.58
CA GLU A 143 12.00 0.60 -11.93
C GLU A 143 12.50 -0.22 -10.74
N ILE A 144 11.59 -0.75 -9.92
CA ILE A 144 11.95 -1.58 -8.76
C ILE A 144 12.62 -2.88 -9.21
N THR A 145 12.12 -3.51 -10.27
CA THR A 145 12.70 -4.75 -10.82
C THR A 145 14.15 -4.53 -11.28
N ASN A 146 14.44 -3.34 -11.82
CA ASN A 146 15.77 -2.95 -12.27
C ASN A 146 16.50 -2.08 -11.25
N TYR A 147 16.13 -2.21 -9.96
CA TYR A 147 16.58 -1.32 -8.91
C TYR A 147 18.10 -1.27 -8.77
N ASP A 148 18.62 -0.04 -8.77
CA ASP A 148 19.96 0.33 -8.30
C ASP A 148 19.76 1.50 -7.32
N VAL A 149 20.62 1.59 -6.31
CA VAL A 149 20.56 2.67 -5.29
C VAL A 149 20.45 4.05 -5.92
N LYS A 150 21.08 4.25 -7.08
CA LYS A 150 21.05 5.52 -7.82
C LYS A 150 19.66 5.88 -8.36
N ASP A 151 18.78 4.90 -8.51
CA ASP A 151 17.48 5.07 -9.17
C ASP A 151 16.36 5.41 -8.19
N GLN A 152 16.62 5.53 -6.88
CA GLN A 152 15.61 5.91 -5.90
C GLN A 152 14.96 7.26 -6.21
N HIS A 153 15.70 8.19 -6.79
CA HIS A 153 15.16 9.50 -7.17
C HIS A 153 14.11 9.38 -8.27
N ILE A 154 14.28 8.43 -9.19
CA ILE A 154 13.30 8.15 -10.24
C ILE A 154 12.00 7.63 -9.60
N LEU A 155 12.09 6.70 -8.66
CA LEU A 155 10.93 6.16 -7.95
C LEU A 155 10.15 7.25 -7.21
N ARG A 156 10.85 8.16 -6.54
CA ARG A 156 10.21 9.27 -5.82
C ARG A 156 9.51 10.24 -6.75
N ALA A 157 10.09 10.48 -7.93
CA ALA A 157 9.52 11.38 -8.92
C ALA A 157 8.30 10.80 -9.64
N THR A 158 8.16 9.47 -9.66
CA THR A 158 7.02 8.78 -10.26
C THR A 158 5.82 8.80 -9.32
#